data_f3387a79eb860d26dbc4585c141de57e
#
_entry.id   f3387a79eb860d26dbc4585c141de57e
#
_cell.length_a   1.000
_cell.length_b   1.000
_cell.length_c   1.000
_cell.angle_alpha   90.00
_cell.angle_beta   90.00
_cell.angle_gamma   90.00
#
_symmetry.space_group_name_H-M   'P 1'
#
loop_
_entity.id
_entity.type
_entity.pdbx_description
1 polymer ?
#
loop_
_entity_poly.entity_id
_entity_poly.type
_entity_poly.pdbx_seq_one_letter_code
_entity_poly.pdbx_strand_id
1 'polypeptide(L)'
;KPFTEYPYLQQVLTELTKMRQLKDLRREVTLEVHIFSFAYKKGIPMDDSGNGGGYVFDCRGLENPGKYERYKTFTGLDEPVVKFLEDEGGIKKYLANVYDIVDPHVKRFVERKFTHLQVSFGCTGGQHRSVYCARHLADHIPDSNP
;
A
#
# COMPACT_ATOMS: atom_id res chain seq x y z
N LYS A 1 -2.79 -5.28 7.39
CA LYS A 1 -1.69 -6.22 7.61
C LYS A 1 -0.36 -5.53 7.37
N PRO A 2 0.67 -5.89 8.13
CA PRO A 2 1.95 -5.23 7.96
C PRO A 2 2.53 -5.45 6.56
N PHE A 3 3.33 -4.51 6.12
CA PHE A 3 3.94 -4.61 4.79
C PHE A 3 4.83 -5.85 4.64
N THR A 4 5.25 -6.46 5.75
CA THR A 4 5.99 -7.72 5.70
C THR A 4 5.21 -8.85 5.04
N GLU A 5 3.88 -8.68 4.90
CA GLU A 5 3.08 -9.62 4.16
C GLU A 5 3.12 -9.35 2.65
N TYR A 6 3.89 -8.35 2.25
CA TYR A 6 4.09 -8.01 0.86
C TYR A 6 5.59 -8.12 0.56
N PRO A 7 6.09 -9.35 0.32
CA PRO A 7 7.53 -9.56 0.14
C PRO A 7 8.13 -8.70 -0.97
N TYR A 8 7.34 -8.43 -2.01
CA TYR A 8 7.80 -7.59 -3.11
C TYR A 8 8.16 -6.19 -2.63
N LEU A 9 7.29 -5.57 -1.85
CA LEU A 9 7.55 -4.24 -1.33
C LEU A 9 8.77 -4.22 -0.42
N GLN A 10 8.89 -5.22 0.44
CA GLN A 10 10.04 -5.33 1.33
C GLN A 10 11.34 -5.44 0.53
N GLN A 11 11.32 -6.22 -0.54
CA GLN A 11 12.47 -6.37 -1.41
C GLN A 11 12.83 -5.03 -2.06
N VAL A 12 11.86 -4.30 -2.56
CA VAL A 12 12.08 -2.98 -3.18
C VAL A 12 12.71 -2.01 -2.18
N LEU A 13 12.20 -1.98 -0.96
CA LEU A 13 12.76 -1.11 0.07
C LEU A 13 14.18 -1.51 0.44
N THR A 14 14.46 -2.81 0.48
CA THR A 14 15.79 -3.31 0.76
C THR A 14 16.78 -2.87 -0.32
N GLU A 15 16.40 -3.01 -1.58
CA GLU A 15 17.23 -2.59 -2.69
C GLU A 15 17.48 -1.08 -2.67
N LEU A 16 16.45 -0.32 -2.38
CA LEU A 16 16.58 1.14 -2.29
C LEU A 16 17.55 1.53 -1.20
N THR A 17 17.45 0.92 -0.04
CA THR A 17 18.33 1.19 1.08
C THR A 17 19.78 0.86 0.72
N LYS A 18 19.97 -0.29 0.08
CA LYS A 18 21.28 -0.72 -0.36
C LYS A 18 21.90 0.27 -1.33
N MET A 19 21.14 0.73 -2.30
CA MET A 19 21.61 1.72 -3.27
C MET A 19 21.98 3.03 -2.59
N ARG A 20 21.18 3.46 -1.62
CA ARG A 20 21.46 4.66 -0.86
C ARG A 20 22.77 4.54 -0.10
N GLN A 21 23.00 3.41 0.51
CA GLN A 21 24.24 3.19 1.25
C GLN A 21 25.46 3.22 0.34
N LEU A 22 25.35 2.67 -0.87
CA LEU A 22 26.45 2.70 -1.82
C LEU A 22 26.75 4.11 -2.32
N LYS A 23 25.74 4.92 -2.50
CA LYS A 23 25.92 6.28 -2.94
C LYS A 23 26.40 7.18 -1.84
N ASP A 24 26.24 6.76 -0.66
CA ASP A 24 26.04 7.66 0.38
C ASP A 24 27.14 7.86 1.30
N LEU A 25 28.04 8.49 0.79
CA LEU A 25 28.97 9.22 1.59
C LEU A 25 28.39 10.54 2.07
N ARG A 26 27.19 10.89 1.58
CA ARG A 26 26.55 12.16 1.95
C ARG A 26 25.46 11.99 2.98
N ARG A 27 25.23 10.76 3.41
CA ARG A 27 24.26 10.46 4.46
C ARG A 27 22.85 10.92 4.13
N GLU A 28 22.43 10.65 2.93
CA GLU A 28 21.05 10.92 2.56
C GLU A 28 20.12 9.99 3.31
N VAL A 29 18.99 10.54 3.71
CA VAL A 29 17.97 9.79 4.42
C VAL A 29 17.18 8.96 3.43
N THR A 30 16.82 7.75 3.80
CA THR A 30 15.98 6.89 2.99
C THR A 30 14.54 6.94 3.51
N LEU A 31 13.61 7.17 2.60
CA LEU A 31 12.20 7.11 2.94
C LEU A 31 11.73 5.66 2.87
N GLU A 32 11.15 5.17 3.95
CA GLU A 32 10.49 3.88 3.98
C GLU A 32 8.98 4.09 3.90
N VAL A 33 8.36 3.48 2.90
CA VAL A 33 6.92 3.52 2.75
C VAL A 33 6.35 2.20 3.27
N HIS A 34 5.58 2.28 4.34
CA HIS A 34 4.99 1.12 4.99
C HIS A 34 3.54 1.01 4.55
N ILE A 35 3.20 -0.07 3.87
CA ILE A 35 1.87 -0.26 3.31
C ILE A 35 1.16 -1.38 4.05
N PHE A 36 -0.06 -1.09 4.50
CA PHE A 36 -0.86 -2.05 5.25
C PHE A 36 -2.18 -2.32 4.55
N SER A 37 -2.66 -3.54 4.70
CA SER A 37 -4.05 -3.90 4.43
C SER A 37 -4.67 -4.32 5.75
N PHE A 38 -5.84 -3.80 6.09
CA PHE A 38 -6.44 -4.09 7.38
C PHE A 38 -7.96 -4.23 7.29
N ALA A 39 -8.53 -4.85 8.32
CA ALA A 39 -9.96 -4.95 8.48
C ALA A 39 -10.42 -3.89 9.47
N TYR A 40 -11.39 -3.07 9.09
CA TYR A 40 -11.88 -2.02 9.99
C TYR A 40 -12.35 -2.58 11.31
N LYS A 41 -12.94 -3.77 11.31
CA LYS A 41 -13.40 -4.37 12.56
C LYS A 41 -12.28 -4.74 13.51
N LYS A 42 -11.04 -4.80 13.02
CA LYS A 42 -9.87 -5.07 13.86
C LYS A 42 -9.06 -3.82 14.17
N GLY A 43 -9.42 -2.71 13.56
CA GLY A 43 -8.79 -1.44 13.85
C GLY A 43 -7.73 -1.02 12.84
N ILE A 44 -7.44 0.26 12.84
CA ILE A 44 -6.47 0.88 11.96
C ILE A 44 -5.07 0.59 12.49
N PRO A 45 -4.12 0.16 11.63
CA PRO A 45 -2.75 -0.08 12.08
C PRO A 45 -2.12 1.19 12.67
N MET A 46 -1.41 1.00 13.76
CA MET A 46 -0.74 2.10 14.44
C MET A 46 0.61 2.37 13.77
N ASP A 47 0.97 3.63 13.68
CA ASP A 47 2.27 4.03 13.16
C ASP A 47 3.30 4.01 14.29
N ASP A 48 4.25 3.10 14.21
CA ASP A 48 5.29 2.94 15.23
C ASP A 48 6.51 3.82 14.99
N SER A 49 6.52 4.58 13.89
CA SER A 49 7.71 5.35 13.53
C SER A 49 7.95 6.56 14.44
N GLY A 50 6.93 6.97 15.17
CA GLY A 50 6.99 8.21 15.94
C GLY A 50 6.61 9.44 15.13
N ASN A 51 6.30 9.28 13.83
CA ASN A 51 5.96 10.41 12.96
C ASN A 51 4.46 10.73 12.93
N GLY A 52 3.67 9.95 13.62
CA GLY A 52 2.27 10.33 13.85
C GLY A 52 1.28 9.92 12.79
N GLY A 53 1.57 8.92 11.99
CA GLY A 53 0.59 8.36 11.07
C GLY A 53 0.91 8.57 9.61
N GLY A 54 -0.11 8.60 8.78
CA GLY A 54 0.01 8.69 7.33
C GLY A 54 -1.37 8.66 6.72
N TYR A 55 -1.51 8.00 5.58
CA TYR A 55 -2.79 7.93 4.90
C TYR A 55 -3.56 6.69 5.30
N VAL A 56 -4.86 6.84 5.46
CA VAL A 56 -5.77 5.71 5.64
C VAL A 56 -6.84 5.84 4.56
N PHE A 57 -6.86 4.87 3.65
CA PHE A 57 -7.83 4.87 2.55
C PHE A 57 -8.89 3.82 2.81
N ASP A 58 -10.12 4.27 2.84
CA ASP A 58 -11.27 3.41 3.11
C ASP A 58 -11.75 2.81 1.79
N CYS A 59 -11.64 1.50 1.68
CA CYS A 59 -12.06 0.76 0.49
C CYS A 59 -13.48 0.20 0.60
N ARG A 60 -14.20 0.51 1.69
CA ARG A 60 -15.53 -0.09 1.91
C ARG A 60 -16.58 0.39 0.92
N GLY A 61 -16.34 1.51 0.25
CA GLY A 61 -17.27 2.00 -0.77
C GLY A 61 -17.19 1.27 -2.11
N LEU A 62 -16.21 0.39 -2.28
CA LEU A 62 -16.06 -0.39 -3.50
C LEU A 62 -16.91 -1.65 -3.43
N GLU A 63 -17.21 -2.25 -4.60
CA GLU A 63 -17.97 -3.48 -4.63
C GLU A 63 -17.27 -4.57 -3.82
N ASN A 64 -18.06 -5.33 -3.07
CA ASN A 64 -17.54 -6.30 -2.13
C ASN A 64 -17.66 -7.72 -2.66
N PRO A 65 -16.57 -8.37 -3.09
CA PRO A 65 -16.66 -9.76 -3.53
C PRO A 65 -17.01 -10.70 -2.38
N GLY A 66 -16.78 -10.27 -1.13
CA GLY A 66 -17.05 -11.12 0.03
C GLY A 66 -18.50 -11.46 0.26
N LYS A 67 -19.44 -10.77 -0.41
CA LYS A 67 -20.85 -11.14 -0.30
C LYS A 67 -21.21 -12.33 -1.21
N TYR A 68 -20.28 -12.78 -2.03
CA TYR A 68 -20.51 -13.93 -2.91
C TYR A 68 -19.73 -15.14 -2.43
N GLU A 69 -20.42 -16.26 -2.29
CA GLU A 69 -19.81 -17.48 -1.76
C GLU A 69 -18.57 -17.91 -2.56
N ARG A 70 -18.63 -17.73 -3.88
CA ARG A 70 -17.56 -18.21 -4.75
C ARG A 70 -16.22 -17.48 -4.54
N TYR A 71 -16.23 -16.33 -3.86
CA TYR A 71 -15.00 -15.58 -3.61
C TYR A 71 -14.50 -15.66 -2.17
N LYS A 72 -15.23 -16.37 -1.30
CA LYS A 72 -14.93 -16.34 0.13
C LYS A 72 -13.60 -16.98 0.51
N THR A 73 -13.12 -17.91 -0.30
CA THR A 73 -11.84 -18.57 -0.02
C THR A 73 -10.67 -17.90 -0.73
N PHE A 74 -10.94 -16.90 -1.56
CA PHE A 74 -9.91 -16.18 -2.30
C PHE A 74 -9.60 -14.84 -1.65
N THR A 75 -8.46 -14.26 -2.02
CA THR A 75 -8.05 -12.95 -1.54
C THR A 75 -7.98 -11.95 -2.70
N GLY A 76 -7.66 -10.73 -2.40
CA GLY A 76 -7.45 -9.69 -3.41
C GLY A 76 -6.25 -9.91 -4.32
N LEU A 77 -5.47 -10.96 -4.08
CA LEU A 77 -4.35 -11.34 -4.95
C LEU A 77 -4.72 -12.45 -5.92
N ASP A 78 -5.87 -13.07 -5.74
CA ASP A 78 -6.27 -14.20 -6.58
C ASP A 78 -7.05 -13.74 -7.79
N GLU A 79 -6.76 -14.35 -8.93
CA GLU A 79 -7.30 -13.93 -10.21
C GLU A 79 -8.82 -13.75 -10.26
N PRO A 80 -9.63 -14.68 -9.71
CA PRO A 80 -11.09 -14.49 -9.76
C PRO A 80 -11.55 -13.23 -9.05
N VAL A 81 -10.92 -12.89 -7.92
CA VAL A 81 -11.26 -11.69 -7.17
C VAL A 81 -10.72 -10.45 -7.88
N VAL A 82 -9.51 -10.53 -8.41
CA VAL A 82 -8.93 -9.43 -9.18
C VAL A 82 -9.85 -9.06 -10.34
N LYS A 83 -10.30 -10.07 -11.07
CA LYS A 83 -11.19 -9.84 -12.21
C LYS A 83 -12.51 -9.21 -11.78
N PHE A 84 -13.11 -9.71 -10.70
CA PHE A 84 -14.34 -9.13 -10.18
C PHE A 84 -14.16 -7.66 -9.81
N LEU A 85 -13.10 -7.35 -9.08
CA LEU A 85 -12.86 -5.99 -8.62
C LEU A 85 -12.64 -5.04 -9.79
N GLU A 86 -11.93 -5.49 -10.80
CA GLU A 86 -11.63 -4.67 -11.97
C GLU A 86 -12.85 -4.46 -12.87
N ASP A 87 -13.68 -5.49 -13.00
CA ASP A 87 -14.84 -5.41 -13.88
C ASP A 87 -16.02 -4.69 -13.25
N GLU A 88 -16.23 -4.88 -11.94
CA GLU A 88 -17.47 -4.45 -11.30
C GLU A 88 -17.33 -3.25 -10.39
N GLY A 89 -16.15 -2.99 -9.91
CA GLY A 89 -16.05 -2.22 -8.70
C GLY A 89 -15.53 -0.81 -8.78
N GLY A 90 -15.09 -0.36 -9.91
CA GLY A 90 -14.49 0.97 -9.96
C GLY A 90 -13.17 1.08 -9.22
N ILE A 91 -12.54 -0.05 -8.91
CA ILE A 91 -11.33 -0.06 -8.09
C ILE A 91 -10.14 0.58 -8.82
N LYS A 92 -10.12 0.48 -10.14
CA LYS A 92 -9.05 1.11 -10.92
C LYS A 92 -9.14 2.63 -10.81
N LYS A 93 -10.35 3.17 -10.89
CA LYS A 93 -10.56 4.61 -10.73
C LYS A 93 -10.19 5.07 -9.32
N TYR A 94 -10.58 4.28 -8.33
CA TYR A 94 -10.24 4.56 -6.95
C TYR A 94 -8.74 4.67 -6.76
N LEU A 95 -8.00 3.67 -7.28
CA LEU A 95 -6.55 3.67 -7.17
C LEU A 95 -5.90 4.80 -7.95
N ALA A 96 -6.44 5.15 -9.11
CA ALA A 96 -5.93 6.30 -9.86
C ALA A 96 -5.99 7.56 -9.00
N ASN A 97 -7.10 7.74 -8.28
CA ASN A 97 -7.25 8.89 -7.38
C ASN A 97 -6.27 8.80 -6.20
N VAL A 98 -6.06 7.60 -5.68
CA VAL A 98 -5.08 7.39 -4.60
C VAL A 98 -3.68 7.78 -5.08
N TYR A 99 -3.30 7.33 -6.27
CA TYR A 99 -1.99 7.66 -6.83
C TYR A 99 -1.83 9.16 -7.00
N ASP A 100 -2.89 9.86 -7.43
CA ASP A 100 -2.84 11.31 -7.59
C ASP A 100 -2.60 12.03 -6.26
N ILE A 101 -3.05 11.44 -5.17
CA ILE A 101 -2.81 11.99 -3.83
C ILE A 101 -1.41 11.62 -3.34
N VAL A 102 -1.06 10.34 -3.47
CA VAL A 102 0.14 9.81 -2.81
C VAL A 102 1.43 10.18 -3.54
N ASP A 103 1.43 10.12 -4.87
CA ASP A 103 2.66 10.31 -5.64
C ASP A 103 3.36 11.64 -5.38
N PRO A 104 2.67 12.79 -5.45
CA PRO A 104 3.36 14.04 -5.17
C PRO A 104 3.83 14.14 -3.72
N HIS A 105 3.14 13.48 -2.80
CA HIS A 105 3.55 13.53 -1.40
C HIS A 105 4.75 12.63 -1.12
N VAL A 106 4.83 11.47 -1.76
CA VAL A 106 6.03 10.64 -1.66
C VAL A 106 7.24 11.41 -2.18
N LYS A 107 7.09 12.06 -3.33
CA LYS A 107 8.17 12.87 -3.89
C LYS A 107 8.59 13.98 -2.91
N ARG A 108 7.61 14.65 -2.33
CA ARG A 108 7.88 15.75 -1.39
C ARG A 108 8.54 15.24 -0.11
N PHE A 109 8.12 14.08 0.38
CA PHE A 109 8.71 13.48 1.56
C PHE A 109 10.18 13.14 1.34
N VAL A 110 10.50 12.62 0.15
CA VAL A 110 11.89 12.35 -0.21
C VAL A 110 12.69 13.64 -0.22
N GLU A 111 12.17 14.68 -0.86
CA GLU A 111 12.85 15.97 -0.92
C GLU A 111 13.08 16.57 0.46
N ARG A 112 12.13 16.39 1.35
CA ARG A 112 12.22 16.92 2.72
C ARG A 112 12.97 16.00 3.66
N LYS A 113 13.47 14.88 3.16
CA LYS A 113 14.28 13.92 3.94
C LYS A 113 13.52 13.29 5.09
N PHE A 114 12.23 13.07 4.90
CA PHE A 114 11.44 12.29 5.85
C PHE A 114 11.83 10.82 5.72
N THR A 115 11.70 10.10 6.82
CA THR A 115 12.18 8.71 6.87
C THR A 115 11.06 7.68 6.77
N HIS A 116 9.83 8.07 7.08
CA HIS A 116 8.73 7.12 7.13
C HIS A 116 7.46 7.72 6.58
N LEU A 117 6.73 6.90 5.83
CA LEU A 117 5.38 7.23 5.40
C LEU A 117 4.55 5.95 5.51
N GLN A 118 3.43 6.01 6.21
CA GLN A 118 2.53 4.88 6.32
C GLN A 118 1.32 5.10 5.41
N VAL A 119 0.95 4.08 4.65
CA VAL A 119 -0.25 4.10 3.81
C VAL A 119 -1.04 2.84 4.12
N SER A 120 -2.25 3.01 4.63
CA SER A 120 -3.08 1.89 5.05
C SER A 120 -4.35 1.85 4.22
N PHE A 121 -4.70 0.65 3.74
CA PHE A 121 -5.95 0.42 3.02
C PHE A 121 -6.83 -0.49 3.86
N GLY A 122 -8.06 -0.09 4.08
CA GLY A 122 -8.97 -0.84 4.92
C GLY A 122 -10.25 -1.22 4.21
N CYS A 123 -10.74 -2.42 4.47
CA CYS A 123 -12.09 -2.81 4.09
C CYS A 123 -12.71 -3.59 5.25
N THR A 124 -13.94 -4.03 5.10
CA THR A 124 -14.64 -4.65 6.23
C THR A 124 -13.87 -5.85 6.78
N GLY A 125 -13.52 -6.80 5.93
CA GLY A 125 -12.85 -8.02 6.35
C GLY A 125 -11.34 -8.04 6.14
N GLY A 126 -10.78 -7.06 5.45
CA GLY A 126 -9.34 -7.03 5.20
C GLY A 126 -8.84 -8.13 4.27
N GLN A 127 -9.70 -8.72 3.44
CA GLN A 127 -9.36 -9.89 2.66
C GLN A 127 -9.28 -9.62 1.15
N HIS A 128 -10.12 -8.75 0.62
CA HIS A 128 -10.26 -8.59 -0.83
C HIS A 128 -9.85 -7.20 -1.30
N ARG A 129 -10.70 -6.20 -1.06
CA ARG A 129 -10.51 -4.84 -1.61
C ARG A 129 -9.24 -4.18 -1.10
N SER A 130 -9.00 -4.24 0.19
CA SER A 130 -7.83 -3.61 0.79
C SER A 130 -6.55 -4.32 0.37
N VAL A 131 -6.59 -5.64 0.21
CA VAL A 131 -5.43 -6.43 -0.23
C VAL A 131 -5.05 -6.05 -1.65
N TYR A 132 -6.05 -5.97 -2.54
CA TYR A 132 -5.82 -5.54 -3.92
C TYR A 132 -5.15 -4.16 -3.96
N CYS A 133 -5.71 -3.20 -3.23
CA CYS A 133 -5.21 -1.83 -3.24
C CYS A 133 -3.79 -1.74 -2.69
N ALA A 134 -3.52 -2.42 -1.58
CA ALA A 134 -2.19 -2.38 -0.98
C ALA A 134 -1.14 -2.97 -1.93
N ARG A 135 -1.46 -4.10 -2.57
CA ARG A 135 -0.53 -4.71 -3.51
C ARG A 135 -0.27 -3.81 -4.71
N HIS A 136 -1.32 -3.18 -5.24
CA HIS A 136 -1.16 -2.31 -6.39
C HIS A 136 -0.37 -1.05 -6.06
N LEU A 137 -0.55 -0.49 -4.87
CA LEU A 137 0.30 0.63 -4.48
C LEU A 137 1.75 0.20 -4.35
N ALA A 138 2.00 -0.98 -3.78
CA ALA A 138 3.36 -1.49 -3.65
C ALA A 138 4.03 -1.65 -5.02
N ASP A 139 3.28 -2.14 -5.99
CA ASP A 139 3.80 -2.30 -7.34
C ASP A 139 3.96 -0.96 -8.07
N HIS A 140 3.16 0.02 -7.69
CA HIS A 140 3.15 1.34 -8.32
C HIS A 140 4.31 2.23 -7.86
N ILE A 141 4.73 2.10 -6.62
CA ILE A 141 5.81 2.92 -6.11
C ILE A 141 7.08 2.61 -6.89
N PRO A 142 7.73 3.63 -7.45
CA PRO A 142 8.91 3.38 -8.28
C PRO A 142 9.98 2.67 -7.48
N ASP A 143 10.61 1.76 -8.20
CA ASP A 143 11.71 1.07 -7.70
C ASP A 143 12.82 2.06 -7.62
N SER A 144 12.94 2.61 -6.63
CA SER A 144 14.06 3.37 -6.36
C SER A 144 14.81 4.02 -7.39
N ASN A 145 14.75 4.20 -7.90
CA ASN A 145 15.55 4.67 -8.38
C ASN A 145 15.92 5.56 -8.57
N PRO A 146 16.17 5.83 -8.40
CA PRO A 146 16.62 7.15 -8.64
C PRO A 146 17.59 7.38 -9.57
#